data_db24ecb32cd3e391fa665496ce8b0b91
#
_entry.id   db24ecb32cd3e391fa665496ce8b0b91
#
_cell.length_a   1.000
_cell.length_b   1.000
_cell.length_c   1.000
_cell.angle_alpha   90.00
_cell.angle_beta   90.00
_cell.angle_gamma   90.00
#
_symmetry.space_group_name_H-M   'P 1'
#
loop_
_entity.id
_entity.type
_entity.pdbx_description
1 polymer ?
#
loop_
_entity_poly.entity_id
_entity_poly.type
_entity_poly.pdbx_seq_one_letter_code
_entity_poly.pdbx_strand_id
1 'polypeptide(L)'
;MKIAIPVNEKSLESNVCVSFGRTPYFLIYDTDTQKSVFLDNSAAASTGGAGIKAAQMIADNKVNILLTPRLGENAADVLKSAEIEIYKTTIASAKDNIDVFIAGKLPLLNEIHAGFHGHGGK
;
A
#
# COMPACT_ATOMS: atom_id res chain seq x y z
N MET A 1 15.17 -3.65 -3.78
CA MET A 1 13.71 -3.57 -4.03
C MET A 1 13.05 -2.88 -2.86
N LYS A 2 12.16 -1.96 -3.14
CA LYS A 2 11.43 -1.23 -2.09
C LYS A 2 9.99 -1.67 -2.04
N ILE A 3 9.53 -2.00 -0.82
CA ILE A 3 8.17 -2.47 -0.54
C ILE A 3 7.47 -1.41 0.30
N ALA A 4 6.26 -1.01 -0.10
CA ALA A 4 5.44 -0.06 0.67
C ALA A 4 4.27 -0.79 1.29
N ILE A 5 3.91 -0.40 2.52
CA ILE A 5 2.76 -0.95 3.24
C ILE A 5 2.08 0.18 4.02
N PRO A 6 0.76 0.33 3.91
CA PRO A 6 0.06 1.29 4.78
C PRO A 6 0.02 0.76 6.21
N VAL A 7 0.41 1.59 7.17
CA VAL A 7 0.51 1.17 8.56
C VAL A 7 -0.11 2.21 9.48
N ASN A 8 -0.55 1.77 10.65
CA ASN A 8 -1.20 2.64 11.63
C ASN A 8 -0.20 3.37 12.52
N GLU A 9 1.00 2.82 12.68
CA GLU A 9 2.02 3.36 13.57
C GLU A 9 3.39 3.25 12.92
N LYS A 10 4.34 4.02 13.42
CA LYS A 10 5.72 3.98 12.92
C LYS A 10 6.48 2.83 13.57
N SER A 11 6.09 1.62 13.24
CA SER A 11 6.69 0.40 13.79
C SER A 11 6.54 -0.74 12.79
N LEU A 12 7.55 -1.61 12.72
CA LEU A 12 7.46 -2.83 11.92
C LEU A 12 6.39 -3.77 12.46
N GLU A 13 6.11 -3.71 13.75
CA GLU A 13 5.04 -4.51 14.35
C GLU A 13 3.67 -3.90 14.17
N SER A 14 3.57 -2.72 13.56
CA SER A 14 2.27 -2.10 13.36
C SER A 14 1.36 -3.01 12.54
N ASN A 15 0.07 -2.93 12.82
CA ASN A 15 -0.91 -3.55 11.95
C ASN A 15 -0.99 -2.79 10.63
N VAL A 16 -1.28 -3.53 9.57
CA VAL A 16 -1.54 -2.94 8.26
C VAL A 16 -2.83 -2.14 8.35
N CYS A 17 -2.81 -0.92 7.82
CA CYS A 17 -4.01 -0.10 7.76
C CYS A 17 -4.86 -0.51 6.58
N VAL A 18 -6.16 -0.67 6.80
CA VAL A 18 -7.08 -1.11 5.73
C VAL A 18 -7.32 -0.02 4.70
N SER A 19 -7.09 1.24 5.05
CA SER A 19 -7.34 2.36 4.15
C SER A 19 -6.03 2.83 3.55
N PHE A 20 -5.82 2.53 2.28
CA PHE A 20 -4.61 2.96 1.60
C PHE A 20 -4.49 4.48 1.56
N GLY A 21 -5.55 5.17 1.15
CA GLY A 21 -5.50 6.62 0.97
C GLY A 21 -5.46 7.40 2.27
N ARG A 22 -6.00 6.85 3.33
CA ARG A 22 -6.13 7.55 4.61
C ARG A 22 -5.24 7.00 5.70
N THR A 23 -4.35 6.08 5.38
CA THR A 23 -3.41 5.55 6.37
C THR A 23 -2.57 6.71 6.93
N PRO A 24 -2.24 6.70 8.22
CA PRO A 24 -1.38 7.77 8.75
C PRO A 24 0.04 7.70 8.23
N TYR A 25 0.55 6.50 7.96
CA TYR A 25 1.94 6.33 7.51
C TYR A 25 2.04 5.27 6.45
N PHE A 26 3.11 5.34 5.65
CA PHE A 26 3.53 4.23 4.81
C PHE A 26 4.90 3.75 5.28
N LEU A 27 5.01 2.47 5.54
CA LEU A 27 6.29 1.83 5.79
C LEU A 27 6.94 1.55 4.45
N ILE A 28 8.17 2.00 4.25
CA ILE A 28 8.95 1.68 3.06
C ILE A 28 10.12 0.81 3.51
N TYR A 29 10.13 -0.44 3.08
CA TYR A 29 11.15 -1.41 3.45
C TYR A 29 12.01 -1.72 2.23
N ASP A 30 13.34 -1.61 2.39
CA ASP A 30 14.27 -1.93 1.32
C ASP A 30 14.85 -3.31 1.58
N THR A 31 14.59 -4.25 0.68
CA THR A 31 15.05 -5.63 0.86
C THR A 31 16.56 -5.76 0.74
N ASP A 32 17.21 -4.85 0.01
CA ASP A 32 18.66 -4.92 -0.19
C ASP A 32 19.41 -4.50 1.05
N THR A 33 18.97 -3.43 1.71
CA THR A 33 19.64 -2.90 2.90
C THR A 33 18.99 -3.37 4.19
N GLN A 34 17.78 -3.91 4.10
CA GLN A 34 16.94 -4.31 5.24
C GLN A 34 16.61 -3.15 6.15
N LYS A 35 16.59 -1.94 5.59
CA LYS A 35 16.24 -0.73 6.34
C LYS A 35 14.81 -0.34 6.08
N SER A 36 14.21 0.29 7.08
CA SER A 36 12.82 0.75 7.03
C SER A 36 12.77 2.25 7.26
N VAL A 37 11.92 2.93 6.51
CA VAL A 37 11.57 4.31 6.79
C VAL A 37 10.06 4.42 6.84
N PHE A 38 9.56 5.42 7.56
CA PHE A 38 8.12 5.65 7.68
C PHE A 38 7.81 7.03 7.10
N LEU A 39 6.97 7.05 6.07
CA LEU A 39 6.55 8.30 5.45
C LEU A 39 5.24 8.75 6.07
N ASP A 40 5.16 10.01 6.44
CA ASP A 40 3.89 10.61 6.82
C ASP A 40 3.02 10.71 5.57
N ASN A 41 1.77 10.25 5.66
CA ASN A 41 0.87 10.32 4.52
C ASN A 41 0.08 11.63 4.55
N SER A 42 0.62 12.66 3.91
CA SER A 42 -0.04 13.96 3.85
C SER A 42 -1.37 13.88 3.10
N ALA A 43 -1.54 12.89 2.23
CA ALA A 43 -2.79 12.71 1.50
C ALA A 43 -3.96 12.37 2.41
N ALA A 44 -3.69 11.83 3.61
CA ALA A 44 -4.76 11.44 4.54
C ALA A 44 -5.67 12.60 4.93
N ALA A 45 -5.14 13.83 4.90
CA ALA A 45 -5.91 15.01 5.24
C ALA A 45 -6.65 15.62 4.06
N SER A 46 -6.54 15.06 2.88
CA SER A 46 -7.19 15.61 1.69
C SER A 46 -8.70 15.49 1.78
N THR A 47 -9.39 16.50 1.26
CA THR A 47 -10.85 16.47 1.21
C THR A 47 -11.36 15.52 0.13
N GLY A 48 -10.53 15.25 -0.88
CA GLY A 48 -10.88 14.30 -1.95
C GLY A 48 -9.62 13.84 -2.65
N GLY A 49 -9.69 12.71 -3.33
CA GLY A 49 -8.57 12.17 -4.07
C GLY A 49 -7.44 11.66 -3.21
N ALA A 50 -7.72 11.29 -1.95
CA ALA A 50 -6.67 10.82 -1.05
C ALA A 50 -5.93 9.61 -1.61
N GLY A 51 -6.67 8.67 -2.21
CA GLY A 51 -6.05 7.48 -2.78
C GLY A 51 -5.10 7.80 -3.91
N ILE A 52 -5.50 8.70 -4.82
CA ILE A 52 -4.66 9.10 -5.93
C ILE A 52 -3.39 9.80 -5.43
N LYS A 53 -3.56 10.70 -4.47
CA LYS A 53 -2.42 11.44 -3.93
C LYS A 53 -1.45 10.53 -3.20
N ALA A 54 -1.99 9.56 -2.44
CA ALA A 54 -1.15 8.57 -1.75
C ALA A 54 -0.40 7.72 -2.77
N ALA A 55 -1.08 7.28 -3.82
CA ALA A 55 -0.43 6.47 -4.87
C ALA A 55 0.68 7.26 -5.54
N GLN A 56 0.47 8.55 -5.80
CA GLN A 56 1.48 9.39 -6.40
C GLN A 56 2.71 9.51 -5.49
N MET A 57 2.48 9.65 -4.18
CA MET A 57 3.57 9.71 -3.21
C MET A 57 4.39 8.41 -3.22
N ILE A 58 3.71 7.27 -3.28
CA ILE A 58 4.38 5.98 -3.35
C ILE A 58 5.22 5.90 -4.64
N ALA A 59 4.64 6.29 -5.76
CA ALA A 59 5.36 6.28 -7.03
C ALA A 59 6.58 7.20 -7.01
N ASP A 60 6.43 8.38 -6.39
CA ASP A 60 7.54 9.34 -6.30
C ASP A 60 8.69 8.80 -5.45
N ASN A 61 8.41 7.89 -4.54
CA ASN A 61 9.45 7.28 -3.70
C ASN A 61 10.06 6.04 -4.33
N LYS A 62 9.76 5.77 -5.59
CA LYS A 62 10.37 4.71 -6.38
C LYS A 62 10.19 3.33 -5.76
N VAL A 63 9.00 3.09 -5.25
CA VAL A 63 8.61 1.81 -4.69
C VAL A 63 8.40 0.82 -5.83
N ASN A 64 8.75 -0.43 -5.61
CA ASN A 64 8.56 -1.50 -6.59
C ASN A 64 7.30 -2.31 -6.32
N ILE A 65 6.97 -2.49 -5.04
CA ILE A 65 5.92 -3.40 -4.60
C ILE A 65 5.06 -2.69 -3.56
N LEU A 66 3.75 -2.82 -3.68
CA LEU A 66 2.82 -2.35 -2.65
C LEU A 66 2.11 -3.57 -2.04
N LEU A 67 2.11 -3.67 -0.72
CA LEU A 67 1.34 -4.67 0.01
C LEU A 67 0.21 -3.96 0.72
N THR A 68 -1.03 -4.28 0.36
CA THR A 68 -2.18 -3.60 0.95
C THR A 68 -3.39 -4.54 0.93
N PRO A 69 -4.30 -4.43 1.90
CA PRO A 69 -5.48 -5.30 1.90
C PRO A 69 -6.53 -4.87 0.88
N ARG A 70 -6.60 -3.57 0.57
CA ARG A 70 -7.63 -3.03 -0.33
C ARG A 70 -7.04 -1.88 -1.13
N LEU A 71 -7.64 -1.61 -2.28
CA LEU A 71 -7.17 -0.52 -3.12
C LEU A 71 -8.31 -0.06 -4.03
N GLY A 72 -8.46 1.25 -4.17
CA GLY A 72 -9.42 1.81 -5.10
C GLY A 72 -8.89 1.82 -6.52
N GLU A 73 -9.81 1.91 -7.46
CA GLU A 73 -9.49 1.83 -8.88
C GLU A 73 -8.55 2.95 -9.33
N ASN A 74 -8.82 4.18 -8.89
CA ASN A 74 -8.01 5.32 -9.31
C ASN A 74 -6.58 5.24 -8.79
N ALA A 75 -6.43 4.81 -7.54
CA ALA A 75 -5.10 4.61 -6.97
C ALA A 75 -4.37 3.49 -7.70
N ALA A 76 -5.09 2.40 -8.00
CA ALA A 76 -4.49 1.28 -8.72
C ALA A 76 -3.97 1.70 -10.09
N ASP A 77 -4.71 2.55 -10.80
CA ASP A 77 -4.27 3.03 -12.11
C ASP A 77 -2.96 3.80 -12.02
N VAL A 78 -2.83 4.67 -11.01
CA VAL A 78 -1.59 5.43 -10.82
C VAL A 78 -0.42 4.47 -10.54
N LEU A 79 -0.63 3.50 -9.67
CA LEU A 79 0.42 2.56 -9.30
C LEU A 79 0.83 1.68 -10.46
N LYS A 80 -0.14 1.18 -11.23
CA LYS A 80 0.16 0.34 -12.38
C LYS A 80 0.90 1.11 -13.47
N SER A 81 0.55 2.39 -13.66
CA SER A 81 1.28 3.24 -14.61
C SER A 81 2.72 3.44 -14.20
N ALA A 82 3.00 3.38 -12.90
CA ALA A 82 4.37 3.47 -12.38
C ALA A 82 5.05 2.10 -12.29
N GLU A 83 4.40 1.06 -12.83
CA GLU A 83 4.93 -0.31 -12.85
C GLU A 83 5.15 -0.89 -11.45
N ILE A 84 4.28 -0.51 -10.52
CA ILE A 84 4.32 -1.03 -9.16
C ILE A 84 3.37 -2.23 -9.08
N GLU A 85 3.89 -3.38 -8.62
CA GLU A 85 3.07 -4.56 -8.43
C GLU A 85 2.35 -4.48 -7.08
N ILE A 86 1.13 -4.99 -7.06
CA ILE A 86 0.25 -4.85 -5.90
C ILE A 86 -0.13 -6.24 -5.40
N TYR A 87 0.20 -6.51 -4.14
CA TYR A 87 -0.10 -7.80 -3.50
C TYR A 87 -1.04 -7.59 -2.32
N LYS A 88 -1.85 -8.60 -2.05
CA LYS A 88 -2.84 -8.53 -0.97
C LYS A 88 -2.22 -9.02 0.33
N THR A 89 -2.31 -8.17 1.37
CA THR A 89 -1.89 -8.60 2.70
C THR A 89 -2.86 -9.65 3.25
N THR A 90 -2.33 -10.63 3.97
CA THR A 90 -3.14 -11.73 4.48
C THR A 90 -3.08 -11.85 6.00
N ILE A 91 -2.20 -11.08 6.66
CA ILE A 91 -2.01 -11.13 8.09
C ILE A 91 -2.08 -9.70 8.64
N ALA A 92 -2.16 -9.56 9.94
CA ALA A 92 -2.33 -8.24 10.54
C ALA A 92 -1.04 -7.43 10.56
N SER A 93 0.08 -8.05 10.88
CA SER A 93 1.35 -7.36 11.09
C SER A 93 2.02 -7.00 9.78
N ALA A 94 2.54 -5.77 9.68
CA ALA A 94 3.27 -5.34 8.49
C ALA A 94 4.50 -6.21 8.28
N LYS A 95 5.26 -6.45 9.35
CA LYS A 95 6.48 -7.25 9.24
C LYS A 95 6.19 -8.66 8.74
N ASP A 96 5.13 -9.29 9.25
CA ASP A 96 4.78 -10.64 8.84
C ASP A 96 4.41 -10.69 7.36
N ASN A 97 3.72 -9.67 6.87
CA ASN A 97 3.38 -9.61 5.44
C ASN A 97 4.63 -9.47 4.59
N ILE A 98 5.62 -8.70 5.03
CA ILE A 98 6.89 -8.60 4.31
C ILE A 98 7.55 -9.96 4.23
N ASP A 99 7.59 -10.69 5.35
CA ASP A 99 8.22 -12.02 5.38
C ASP A 99 7.50 -12.99 4.45
N VAL A 100 6.16 -12.97 4.44
CA VAL A 100 5.38 -13.85 3.56
C VAL A 100 5.60 -13.47 2.10
N PHE A 101 5.70 -12.16 1.80
CA PHE A 101 5.98 -11.72 0.43
C PHE A 101 7.35 -12.18 -0.03
N ILE A 102 8.38 -12.02 0.81
CA ILE A 102 9.74 -12.43 0.47
C ILE A 102 9.79 -13.94 0.23
N ALA A 103 8.98 -14.72 0.95
CA ALA A 103 8.87 -16.15 0.74
C ALA A 103 8.08 -16.51 -0.51
N GLY A 104 7.53 -15.51 -1.23
CA GLY A 104 6.80 -15.73 -2.46
C GLY A 104 5.38 -16.24 -2.24
N LYS A 105 4.79 -15.96 -1.09
CA LYS A 105 3.51 -16.57 -0.72
C LYS A 105 2.35 -15.60 -0.57
N LEU A 106 2.51 -14.32 -0.92
CA LEU A 106 1.38 -13.39 -0.93
C LEU A 106 0.69 -13.43 -2.29
N PRO A 107 -0.65 -13.44 -2.31
CA PRO A 107 -1.37 -13.39 -3.58
C PRO A 107 -1.35 -11.97 -4.15
N LEU A 108 -1.51 -11.88 -5.46
CA LEU A 108 -1.75 -10.58 -6.10
C LEU A 108 -3.08 -10.03 -5.61
N LEU A 109 -3.18 -8.71 -5.53
CA LEU A 109 -4.45 -8.07 -5.21
C LEU A 109 -5.23 -7.93 -6.50
N ASN A 110 -6.22 -8.80 -6.69
CA ASN A 110 -7.02 -8.83 -7.90
C ASN A 110 -8.35 -8.10 -7.77
N GLU A 111 -8.79 -7.85 -6.54
CA GLU A 111 -10.06 -7.21 -6.29
C GLU A 111 -9.83 -5.72 -6.09
N ILE A 112 -9.99 -4.96 -7.17
CA ILE A 112 -9.83 -3.52 -7.12
C ILE A 112 -11.21 -2.88 -7.03
N HIS A 113 -11.38 -1.98 -6.08
CA HIS A 113 -12.65 -1.32 -5.86
C HIS A 113 -12.92 -0.28 -6.93
N ALA A 114 -14.17 -0.11 -7.31
CA ALA A 114 -14.60 0.97 -8.18
C ALA A 114 -14.75 2.28 -7.40
N GLY A 115 -13.97 2.44 -6.34
CA GLY A 115 -14.08 3.60 -5.48
C GLY A 115 -15.41 3.55 -4.73
N PHE A 116 -16.01 4.68 -4.53
CA PHE A 116 -17.24 4.71 -3.78
C PHE A 116 -18.48 4.54 -4.65
N HIS A 117 -18.32 4.12 -5.88
CA HIS A 117 -19.49 3.86 -6.72
C HIS A 117 -20.39 2.81 -6.11
N GLY A 118 -19.82 1.81 -5.53
CA GLY A 118 -20.57 0.90 -4.72
C GLY A 118 -21.45 -0.06 -5.45
N HIS A 119 -21.74 0.15 -6.69
CA HIS A 119 -22.63 -0.72 -7.41
C HIS A 119 -21.84 -1.66 -8.31
N GLY A 120 -20.63 -1.61 -8.25
CA GLY A 120 -19.83 -2.41 -9.14
C GLY A 120 -20.24 -3.82 -9.11
N GLY A 121 -20.74 -4.20 -8.89
CA GLY A 121 -21.05 -5.48 -9.03
C GLY A 121 -22.16 -5.83 -9.62
N LYS A 122 -22.14 -5.55 -9.47
CA LYS A 122 -22.79 -6.05 -9.63
C LYS A 122 -22.63 -6.59 -9.81
#